data_9aa056039d57ec0ca87b8b07d7edcfc6
#
_entry.id   9aa056039d57ec0ca87b8b07d7edcfc6
#
_cell.length_a   1.000
_cell.length_b   1.000
_cell.length_c   1.000
_cell.angle_alpha   90.00
_cell.angle_beta   90.00
_cell.angle_gamma   90.00
#
_symmetry.space_group_name_H-M   'P 1'
#
loop_
_entity.id
_entity.type
_entity.pdbx_description
1 polymer ?
#
loop_
_entity_poly.entity_id
_entity_poly.type
_entity_poly.pdbx_seq_one_letter_code
_entity_poly.pdbx_strand_id
1 'polypeptide(L)'
;MEVRYFPYHPEAWRFKTISEFKNSVNRGAEINFEWNGREYHICPVWPNGEVRYCITLLDTRQDTVYQNAEDMLEYMIDDTRLRDIITKVEV
;
A
#
# COMPACT_ATOMS: atom_id res chain seq x y z
N MET A 1 -17.48 2.23 18.96
CA MET A 1 -17.25 1.95 18.47
C MET A 1 -16.79 1.74 17.83
N GLU A 2 -16.65 1.68 17.90
CA GLU A 2 -16.33 1.38 17.22
C GLU A 2 -15.94 0.92 16.46
N VAL A 3 -15.93 0.80 16.30
CA VAL A 3 -15.77 0.20 15.48
C VAL A 3 -15.25 -0.16 14.71
N ARG A 4 -15.26 -0.08 14.75
CA ARG A 4 -14.90 -0.53 13.98
C ARG A 4 -14.69 -1.36 13.39
N TYR A 5 -14.76 -1.61 13.30
CA TYR A 5 -14.74 -2.47 12.65
C TYR A 5 -14.14 -3.00 12.00
N PHE A 6 -14.03 -2.89 11.90
CA PHE A 6 -13.57 -3.32 11.22
C PHE A 6 -12.61 -3.73 10.92
N PRO A 7 -13.06 -3.08 9.89
CA PRO A 7 -11.84 -3.69 9.43
C PRO A 7 -11.04 -4.36 10.45
N TYR A 8 -11.63 -4.51 11.27
CA TYR A 8 -11.05 -5.21 12.33
C TYR A 8 -10.98 -6.67 11.97
N HIS A 9 -9.79 -7.22 11.99
CA HIS A 9 -9.56 -8.62 11.68
C HIS A 9 -8.88 -9.27 12.86
N PRO A 10 -9.49 -10.25 13.49
CA PRO A 10 -8.81 -11.01 14.52
C PRO A 10 -7.60 -11.73 13.96
N GLU A 11 -7.64 -12.02 12.66
CA GLU A 11 -6.54 -12.66 11.99
C GLU A 11 -5.94 -11.71 11.00
N ALA A 12 -4.68 -11.92 10.69
CA ALA A 12 -3.99 -11.10 9.72
C ALA A 12 -4.69 -11.16 8.37
N TRP A 13 -4.81 -10.02 7.73
CA TRP A 13 -5.40 -9.94 6.41
C TRP A 13 -4.30 -9.67 5.38
N ARG A 14 -4.38 -10.36 4.26
CA ARG A 14 -3.41 -10.21 3.19
C ARG A 14 -4.12 -10.18 1.86
N PHE A 15 -3.53 -9.45 0.91
CA PHE A 15 -3.97 -9.56 -0.48
C PHE A 15 -3.60 -10.95 -0.97
N LYS A 16 -4.54 -11.61 -1.64
CA LYS A 16 -4.29 -12.96 -2.16
C LYS A 16 -3.57 -12.92 -3.49
N THR A 17 -3.79 -11.87 -4.26
CA THR A 17 -3.20 -11.74 -5.58
C THR A 17 -2.77 -10.32 -5.83
N ILE A 18 -1.90 -10.14 -6.82
CA ILE A 18 -1.48 -8.82 -7.28
C ILE A 18 -2.67 -8.04 -7.81
N SER A 19 -3.59 -8.72 -8.52
CA SER A 19 -4.79 -8.07 -9.03
C SER A 19 -5.63 -7.47 -7.92
N GLU A 20 -5.75 -8.18 -6.82
CA GLU A 20 -6.53 -7.69 -5.68
C GLU A 20 -5.90 -6.42 -5.12
N PHE A 21 -4.58 -6.40 -5.02
CA PHE A 21 -3.84 -5.22 -4.57
C PHE A 21 -4.08 -4.05 -5.53
N LYS A 22 -3.93 -4.30 -6.83
CA LYS A 22 -4.08 -3.23 -7.83
C LYS A 22 -5.50 -2.65 -7.79
N ASN A 23 -6.50 -3.50 -7.65
CA ASN A 23 -7.88 -3.04 -7.58
C ASN A 23 -8.10 -2.16 -6.36
N SER A 24 -7.52 -2.52 -5.22
CA SER A 24 -7.65 -1.72 -4.02
C SER A 24 -7.02 -0.35 -4.17
N VAL A 25 -5.79 -0.32 -4.69
CA VAL A 25 -5.10 0.96 -4.92
C VAL A 25 -5.88 1.83 -5.88
N ASN A 26 -6.33 1.26 -6.99
CA ASN A 26 -7.02 2.01 -8.03
C ASN A 26 -8.36 2.56 -7.56
N ARG A 27 -8.97 1.95 -6.54
CA ARG A 27 -10.20 2.46 -5.96
C ARG A 27 -9.96 3.51 -4.89
N GLY A 28 -8.71 3.83 -4.61
CA GLY A 28 -8.39 4.84 -3.63
C GLY A 28 -8.30 4.35 -2.20
N ALA A 29 -8.13 3.06 -2.01
CA ALA A 29 -7.99 2.51 -0.66
C ALA A 29 -6.68 2.98 -0.03
N GLU A 30 -6.72 3.14 1.29
CA GLU A 30 -5.51 3.42 2.06
C GLU A 30 -5.02 2.11 2.62
N ILE A 31 -3.73 1.84 2.43
CA ILE A 31 -3.14 0.56 2.77
C ILE A 31 -1.92 0.81 3.64
N ASN A 32 -1.85 0.12 4.77
CA ASN A 32 -0.70 0.18 5.66
C ASN A 32 -0.11 -1.20 5.76
N PHE A 33 1.22 -1.28 5.73
CA PHE A 33 1.86 -2.57 5.96
C PHE A 33 3.25 -2.35 6.54
N GLU A 34 3.82 -3.41 7.08
CA GLU A 34 5.15 -3.40 7.65
C GLU A 34 5.99 -4.46 6.95
N TRP A 35 7.25 -4.11 6.67
CA TRP A 35 8.20 -5.06 6.09
C TRP A 35 9.58 -4.76 6.65
N ASN A 36 10.24 -5.77 7.21
CA ASN A 36 11.58 -5.63 7.79
C ASN A 36 11.64 -4.53 8.85
N GLY A 37 10.59 -4.41 9.66
CA GLY A 37 10.56 -3.44 10.74
C GLY A 37 10.26 -2.02 10.35
N ARG A 38 9.94 -1.79 9.07
CA ARG A 38 9.58 -0.46 8.59
C ARG A 38 8.13 -0.43 8.17
N GLU A 39 7.51 0.70 8.40
CA GLU A 39 6.09 0.87 8.08
C GLU A 39 5.91 1.71 6.83
N TYR A 40 4.98 1.27 6.00
CA TYR A 40 4.67 1.92 4.74
C TYR A 40 3.19 2.23 4.68
N HIS A 41 2.87 3.31 3.98
CA HIS A 41 1.48 3.75 3.80
C HIS A 41 1.26 4.07 2.34
N ILE A 42 0.16 3.57 1.79
CA ILE A 42 -0.23 3.84 0.40
C ILE A 42 -1.55 4.57 0.42
N CYS A 43 -1.65 5.66 -0.33
CA CYS A 43 -2.89 6.43 -0.43
C CYS A 43 -2.95 7.17 -1.75
N PRO A 44 -4.16 7.57 -2.17
CA PRO A 44 -4.26 8.42 -3.36
C PRO A 44 -3.89 9.86 -3.00
N VAL A 45 -3.36 10.58 -3.99
CA VAL A 45 -3.03 12.00 -3.87
C VAL A 45 -3.44 12.70 -5.17
N TRP A 46 -3.59 14.02 -5.12
CA TRP A 46 -4.02 14.80 -6.29
C TRP A 46 -3.11 16.00 -6.48
N PRO A 47 -1.85 15.78 -6.88
CA PRO A 47 -0.87 16.89 -6.94
C PRO A 47 -1.25 18.02 -7.88
N ASN A 48 -1.92 17.70 -8.98
CA ASN A 48 -2.33 18.73 -9.94
C ASN A 48 -3.79 18.57 -10.33
N GLY A 49 -4.61 18.09 -9.39
CA GLY A 49 -6.01 17.85 -9.66
C GLY A 49 -6.30 16.51 -10.31
N GLU A 50 -5.27 15.73 -10.60
CA GLU A 50 -5.41 14.38 -11.14
C GLU A 50 -4.95 13.37 -10.11
N VAL A 51 -5.65 12.25 -10.05
CA VAL A 51 -5.32 11.25 -9.05
C VAL A 51 -3.99 10.57 -9.38
N ARG A 52 -3.18 10.41 -8.36
CA ARG A 52 -1.96 9.62 -8.39
C ARG A 52 -1.94 8.78 -7.12
N TYR A 53 -0.99 7.88 -7.03
CA TYR A 53 -0.93 6.95 -5.90
C TYR A 53 0.44 7.05 -5.26
N CYS A 54 0.45 7.27 -3.97
CA CYS A 54 1.66 7.56 -3.21
C CYS A 54 1.95 6.42 -2.26
N ILE A 55 3.21 5.99 -2.21
CA ILE A 55 3.68 5.10 -1.17
C ILE A 55 4.69 5.86 -0.34
N THR A 56 4.52 5.84 0.97
CA THR A 56 5.34 6.58 1.92
C THR A 56 6.04 5.61 2.85
N LEU A 57 7.35 5.76 2.98
CA LEU A 57 8.10 5.12 4.04
C LEU A 57 7.96 6.04 5.25
N LEU A 58 7.27 5.59 6.28
CA LEU A 58 6.84 6.47 7.36
C LEU A 58 7.98 6.96 8.23
N ASP A 59 9.01 6.15 8.45
CA ASP A 59 10.16 6.54 9.27
C ASP A 59 10.76 7.84 8.83
N THR A 60 11.02 7.96 7.55
CA THR A 60 11.75 9.08 6.96
C THR A 60 10.84 10.05 6.25
N ARG A 61 9.54 9.73 6.17
CA ARG A 61 8.57 10.53 5.44
C ARG A 61 8.94 10.65 3.98
N GLN A 62 9.42 9.56 3.42
CA GLN A 62 9.87 9.55 2.04
C GLN A 62 8.72 9.08 1.15
N ASP A 63 8.25 9.98 0.29
CA ASP A 63 7.11 9.72 -0.59
C ASP A 63 7.57 9.38 -1.98
N THR A 64 6.91 8.42 -2.62
CA THR A 64 7.12 8.12 -4.03
C THR A 64 5.75 8.04 -4.68
N VAL A 65 5.57 8.77 -5.78
CA VAL A 65 4.26 8.90 -6.43
C VAL A 65 4.27 8.20 -7.78
N TYR A 66 3.19 7.47 -8.04
CA TYR A 66 3.04 6.69 -9.27
C TYR A 66 1.74 7.03 -9.96
N GLN A 67 1.69 6.86 -11.27
CA GLN A 67 0.48 7.11 -12.05
C GLN A 67 -0.60 6.07 -11.79
N ASN A 68 -0.19 4.84 -11.49
CA ASN A 68 -1.13 3.75 -11.31
C ASN A 68 -0.51 2.67 -10.44
N ALA A 69 -1.35 1.71 -10.06
CA ALA A 69 -0.91 0.63 -9.17
C ALA A 69 0.12 -0.28 -9.83
N GLU A 70 0.01 -0.45 -11.13
CA GLU A 70 0.94 -1.32 -11.87
C GLU A 70 2.37 -0.81 -11.73
N ASP A 71 2.56 0.51 -11.91
CA ASP A 71 3.88 1.11 -11.78
C ASP A 71 4.38 1.03 -10.35
N MET A 72 3.49 1.18 -9.37
CA MET A 72 3.87 1.11 -7.96
C MET A 72 4.44 -0.25 -7.58
N LEU A 73 4.05 -1.30 -8.28
CA LEU A 73 4.55 -2.64 -7.99
C LEU A 73 6.06 -2.76 -8.19
N GLU A 74 6.66 -1.82 -8.91
CA GLU A 74 8.11 -1.80 -9.11
C GLU A 74 8.87 -1.07 -8.01
N TYR A 75 8.15 -0.50 -7.04
CA TYR A 75 8.77 0.20 -5.92
C TYR A 75 9.72 -0.75 -5.18
N MET A 76 10.93 -0.26 -4.91
CA MET A 76 11.95 -1.09 -4.26
C MET A 76 11.96 -0.88 -2.77
N ILE A 77 11.93 -1.98 -2.04
CA ILE A 77 12.08 -1.99 -0.60
C ILE A 77 13.34 -2.82 -0.34
N ASP A 78 14.42 -2.13 -0.03
CA ASP A 78 15.74 -2.76 0.03
C ASP A 78 16.02 -3.41 -1.33
N ASP A 79 16.23 -4.69 -1.40
CA ASP A 79 16.52 -5.38 -2.66
C ASP A 79 15.30 -6.08 -3.25
N THR A 80 14.12 -5.77 -2.77
CA THR A 80 12.90 -6.50 -3.12
C THR A 80 11.87 -5.56 -3.71
N ARG A 81 11.20 -5.98 -4.78
CA ARG A 81 10.13 -5.16 -5.35
C ARG A 81 8.85 -5.35 -4.55
N LEU A 82 8.03 -4.31 -4.54
CA LEU A 82 6.74 -4.40 -3.87
C LEU A 82 5.92 -5.59 -4.36
N ARG A 83 5.96 -5.87 -5.67
CA ARG A 83 5.20 -6.99 -6.23
C ARG A 83 5.55 -8.34 -5.60
N ASP A 84 6.77 -8.45 -5.09
CA ASP A 84 7.24 -9.73 -4.57
C ASP A 84 6.84 -9.95 -3.12
N ILE A 85 6.41 -8.89 -2.43
CA ILE A 85 6.08 -9.01 -1.01
C ILE A 85 4.64 -8.65 -0.67
N ILE A 86 3.94 -7.92 -1.56
CA ILE A 86 2.65 -7.35 -1.18
C ILE A 86 1.58 -8.40 -0.88
N THR A 87 1.73 -9.60 -1.41
CA THR A 87 0.80 -10.67 -1.07
C THR A 87 1.26 -11.47 0.14
N LYS A 88 2.41 -11.11 0.71
CA LYS A 88 2.98 -11.82 1.86
C LYS A 88 2.86 -11.02 3.15
N VAL A 89 2.61 -9.72 3.05
CA VAL A 89 2.55 -8.86 4.22
C VAL A 89 1.11 -8.73 4.71
N GLU A 90 0.97 -8.45 5.99
CA GLU A 90 -0.32 -8.15 6.59
C GLU A 90 -0.63 -6.68 6.39
N VAL A 91 -1.85 -6.40 6.04
CA VAL A 91 -2.28 -5.03 5.81
C VAL A 91 -3.44 -4.63 6.72
#